data_06a07124f841f0fcf97724cea1ff7058
#
_entry.id   06a07124f841f0fcf97724cea1ff7058
#
_cell.length_a   1.000
_cell.length_b   1.000
_cell.length_c   1.000
_cell.angle_alpha   90.00
_cell.angle_beta   90.00
_cell.angle_gamma   90.00
#
_symmetry.space_group_name_H-M   'P 1'
#
loop_
_entity.id
_entity.type
_entity.pdbx_description
1 polymer ?
#
loop_
_entity_poly.entity_id
_entity_poly.type
_entity_poly.pdbx_seq_one_letter_code
_entity_poly.pdbx_strand_id
1 'polypeptide(L)'
;MDVSYRTTLELDKIIARAVQLCTCAETKEMMRAIEPFATTEEERYALAQTNAINALLLKNGSPRFGAVHEVRRVVAHAAKGGILSMGELLEIAAALRNFSGLAQWYGLTDHDMPVSYTHLTLPTN
;
A
#
# COMPACT_ATOMS: atom_id res chain seq x y z
N MET A 1 -0.93 23.26 -10.19
CA MET A 1 0.19 23.60 -9.28
C MET A 1 1.50 23.50 -10.04
N ASP A 2 2.31 24.51 -9.94
CA ASP A 2 3.49 24.66 -10.78
C ASP A 2 4.53 23.57 -10.49
N VAL A 3 5.03 22.90 -11.53
CA VAL A 3 6.06 21.83 -11.46
C VAL A 3 7.37 22.32 -10.82
N SER A 4 7.51 23.63 -10.69
CA SER A 4 8.67 24.35 -10.17
C SER A 4 9.03 24.00 -8.71
N TYR A 5 8.05 23.78 -7.81
CA TYR A 5 8.34 23.52 -6.40
C TYR A 5 9.00 22.15 -6.18
N ARG A 6 8.66 21.14 -6.98
CA ARG A 6 9.23 19.79 -6.87
C ARG A 6 10.73 19.81 -7.11
N THR A 7 11.15 20.54 -8.14
CA THR A 7 12.57 20.64 -8.50
C THR A 7 13.34 21.57 -7.57
N THR A 8 12.74 22.70 -7.17
CA THR A 8 13.38 23.67 -6.27
C THR A 8 13.62 23.09 -4.87
N LEU A 9 12.70 22.26 -4.36
CA LEU A 9 12.81 21.62 -3.05
C LEU A 9 13.45 20.21 -3.12
N GLU A 10 13.91 19.80 -4.29
CA GLU A 10 14.50 18.46 -4.52
C GLU A 10 13.56 17.30 -4.13
N LEU A 11 12.25 17.54 -4.11
CA LEU A 11 11.24 16.54 -3.74
C LEU A 11 11.24 15.37 -4.72
N ASP A 12 11.55 15.61 -5.98
CA ASP A 12 11.72 14.60 -7.02
C ASP A 12 12.77 13.55 -6.64
N LYS A 13 13.85 13.94 -6.00
CA LYS A 13 14.91 13.01 -5.53
C LYS A 13 14.40 12.15 -4.37
N ILE A 14 13.65 12.74 -3.45
CA ILE A 14 13.04 12.01 -2.31
C ILE A 14 12.02 11.01 -2.83
N ILE A 15 11.14 11.43 -3.75
CA ILE A 15 10.15 10.55 -4.38
C ILE A 15 10.84 9.41 -5.14
N ALA A 16 11.88 9.70 -5.92
CA ALA A 16 12.63 8.68 -6.66
C ALA A 16 13.21 7.61 -5.71
N ARG A 17 13.75 8.04 -4.56
CA ARG A 17 14.26 7.11 -3.55
C ARG A 17 13.14 6.28 -2.92
N ALA A 18 11.99 6.88 -2.61
CA ALA A 18 10.83 6.16 -2.09
C ALA A 18 10.29 5.14 -3.11
N VAL A 19 10.25 5.49 -4.39
CA VAL A 19 9.88 4.57 -5.48
C VAL A 19 10.80 3.35 -5.56
N GLN A 20 12.09 3.51 -5.30
CA GLN A 20 13.05 2.40 -5.27
C GLN A 20 12.75 1.39 -4.15
N LEU A 21 12.16 1.85 -3.04
CA LEU A 21 11.77 1.00 -1.91
C LEU A 21 10.45 0.27 -2.15
N CYS A 22 9.66 0.69 -3.12
CA CYS A 22 8.41 0.05 -3.48
C CYS A 22 8.67 -1.24 -4.27
N THR A 23 8.00 -2.32 -3.90
CA THR A 23 8.14 -3.64 -4.55
C THR A 23 7.11 -3.87 -5.63
N CYS A 24 5.93 -3.24 -5.54
CA CYS A 24 4.82 -3.37 -6.48
C CYS A 24 4.81 -2.22 -7.50
N ALA A 25 4.51 -2.51 -8.75
CA ALA A 25 4.43 -1.53 -9.83
C ALA A 25 3.38 -0.44 -9.54
N GLU A 26 2.22 -0.85 -9.06
CA GLU A 26 1.12 0.04 -8.70
C GLU A 26 1.52 1.03 -7.59
N THR A 27 2.19 0.54 -6.55
CA THR A 27 2.69 1.40 -5.46
C THR A 27 3.75 2.39 -5.95
N LYS A 28 4.59 1.98 -6.93
CA LYS A 28 5.55 2.89 -7.56
C LYS A 28 4.85 4.03 -8.31
N GLU A 29 3.77 3.72 -9.01
CA GLU A 29 2.97 4.73 -9.72
C GLU A 29 2.28 5.68 -8.74
N MET A 30 1.66 5.15 -7.69
CA MET A 30 1.06 5.96 -6.62
C MET A 30 2.10 6.88 -5.97
N MET A 31 3.30 6.38 -5.70
CA MET A 31 4.37 7.19 -5.11
C MET A 31 4.86 8.29 -6.06
N ARG A 32 4.90 8.05 -7.37
CA ARG A 32 5.26 9.08 -8.35
C ARG A 32 4.19 10.17 -8.48
N ALA A 33 2.93 9.78 -8.30
CA ALA A 33 1.78 10.67 -8.39
C ALA A 33 1.48 11.44 -7.09
N ILE A 34 2.29 11.24 -6.03
CA ILE A 34 2.07 11.92 -4.76
C ILE A 34 2.18 13.44 -4.92
N GLU A 35 1.21 14.14 -4.37
CA GLU A 35 1.13 15.60 -4.35
C GLU A 35 0.97 16.09 -2.92
N PRO A 36 1.31 17.36 -2.63
CA PRO A 36 1.03 17.97 -1.35
C PRO A 36 -0.47 17.94 -1.04
N PHE A 37 -0.79 17.74 0.23
CA PHE A 37 -2.18 17.75 0.68
C PHE A 37 -2.82 19.12 0.50
N ALA A 38 -4.10 19.15 0.20
CA ALA A 38 -4.84 20.39 0.02
C ALA A 38 -5.16 21.07 1.37
N THR A 39 -5.29 20.29 2.44
CA THR A 39 -5.64 20.79 3.77
C THR A 39 -4.68 20.27 4.84
N THR A 40 -4.52 21.03 5.91
CA THR A 40 -3.73 20.64 7.08
C THR A 40 -4.34 19.43 7.80
N GLU A 41 -5.63 19.22 7.70
CA GLU A 41 -6.31 18.07 8.29
C GLU A 41 -5.93 16.76 7.57
N GLU A 42 -5.93 16.78 6.24
CA GLU A 42 -5.46 15.64 5.44
C GLU A 42 -3.99 15.31 5.71
N GLU A 43 -3.14 16.33 5.80
CA GLU A 43 -1.73 16.16 6.15
C GLU A 43 -1.56 15.51 7.52
N ARG A 44 -2.23 16.04 8.55
CA ARG A 44 -2.17 15.50 9.93
C ARG A 44 -2.65 14.06 9.99
N TYR A 45 -3.71 13.73 9.25
CA TYR A 45 -4.24 12.38 9.17
C TYR A 45 -3.21 11.42 8.53
N ALA A 46 -2.62 11.78 7.42
CA ALA A 46 -1.62 10.97 6.74
C ALA A 46 -0.34 10.79 7.60
N LEU A 47 0.09 11.84 8.30
CA LEU A 47 1.21 11.75 9.24
C LEU A 47 0.88 10.84 10.43
N ALA A 48 -0.34 10.91 10.97
CA ALA A 48 -0.77 10.02 12.03
C ALA A 48 -0.78 8.55 11.60
N GLN A 49 -1.24 8.25 10.38
CA GLN A 49 -1.16 6.91 9.81
C GLN A 49 0.29 6.42 9.68
N THR A 50 1.17 7.24 9.16
CA THR A 50 2.60 6.93 9.00
C THR A 50 3.25 6.65 10.35
N ASN A 51 2.98 7.48 11.35
CA ASN A 51 3.50 7.30 12.71
C ASN A 51 2.96 6.02 13.36
N ALA A 52 1.68 5.71 13.15
CA ALA A 52 1.06 4.48 13.65
C ALA A 52 1.74 3.24 13.06
N ILE A 53 1.96 3.20 11.75
CA ILE A 53 2.66 2.10 11.10
C ILE A 53 4.11 2.00 11.57
N ASN A 54 4.80 3.13 11.76
CA ASN A 54 6.16 3.14 12.29
C ASN A 54 6.21 2.55 13.72
N ALA A 55 5.27 2.89 14.59
CA ALA A 55 5.15 2.30 15.92
C ALA A 55 4.91 0.78 15.86
N LEU A 56 4.07 0.31 14.92
CA LEU A 56 3.85 -1.11 14.69
C LEU A 56 5.11 -1.84 14.23
N LEU A 57 5.86 -1.24 13.31
CA LEU A 57 7.13 -1.78 12.84
C LEU A 57 8.15 -1.92 13.97
N LEU A 58 8.21 -0.95 14.88
CA LEU A 58 9.09 -1.00 16.04
C LEU A 58 8.65 -2.07 17.05
N LYS A 59 7.35 -2.27 17.24
CA LYS A 59 6.80 -3.24 18.19
C LYS A 59 6.86 -4.68 17.65
N ASN A 60 6.44 -4.91 16.44
CA ASN A 60 6.24 -6.24 15.86
C ASN A 60 7.33 -6.65 14.87
N GLY A 61 8.29 -5.77 14.59
CA GLY A 61 9.24 -5.97 13.50
C GLY A 61 8.61 -5.78 12.11
N SER A 62 9.39 -5.93 11.07
CA SER A 62 8.89 -5.82 9.70
C SER A 62 8.00 -6.99 9.33
N PRO A 63 6.83 -6.74 8.72
CA PRO A 63 6.01 -7.80 8.17
C PRO A 63 6.77 -8.53 7.05
N ARG A 64 6.60 -9.83 6.99
CA ARG A 64 7.19 -10.64 5.92
C ARG A 64 6.27 -10.59 4.71
N PHE A 65 6.56 -9.70 3.79
CA PHE A 65 5.92 -9.71 2.47
C PHE A 65 6.68 -10.66 1.55
N GLY A 66 5.98 -11.60 0.94
CA GLY A 66 6.47 -12.28 -0.25
C GLY A 66 6.46 -11.34 -1.46
N ALA A 67 6.75 -11.86 -2.64
CA ALA A 67 6.57 -11.10 -3.87
C ALA A 67 5.10 -10.67 -3.99
N VAL A 68 4.88 -9.36 -4.12
CA VAL A 68 3.54 -8.80 -4.36
C VAL A 68 3.33 -8.77 -5.86
N HIS A 69 2.55 -9.72 -6.36
CA HIS A 69 2.14 -9.77 -7.76
C HIS A 69 0.89 -8.93 -7.96
N GLU A 70 0.84 -8.22 -9.07
CA GLU A 70 -0.35 -7.48 -9.47
C GLU A 70 -1.40 -8.48 -9.99
N VAL A 71 -2.35 -8.82 -9.13
CA VAL A 71 -3.41 -9.78 -9.47
C VAL A 71 -4.66 -9.14 -10.05
N ARG A 72 -4.75 -7.81 -10.09
CA ARG A 72 -5.94 -7.06 -10.55
C ARG A 72 -6.37 -7.49 -11.95
N ARG A 73 -5.41 -7.59 -12.88
CA ARG A 73 -5.69 -8.02 -14.27
C ARG A 73 -6.21 -9.44 -14.32
N VAL A 74 -5.63 -10.34 -13.53
CA VAL A 74 -6.00 -11.75 -13.48
C VAL A 74 -7.41 -11.91 -12.91
N VAL A 75 -7.71 -11.19 -11.83
CA VAL A 75 -9.05 -11.17 -11.21
C VAL A 75 -10.09 -10.58 -12.16
N ALA A 76 -9.77 -9.48 -12.86
CA ALA A 76 -10.66 -8.88 -13.84
C ALA A 76 -10.92 -9.83 -15.04
N HIS A 77 -9.94 -10.62 -15.45
CA HIS A 77 -10.11 -11.63 -16.50
C HIS A 77 -11.06 -12.74 -16.03
N ALA A 78 -10.87 -13.26 -14.83
CA ALA A 78 -11.76 -14.26 -14.23
C ALA A 78 -13.20 -13.73 -14.06
N ALA A 79 -13.38 -12.49 -13.61
CA ALA A 79 -14.68 -11.87 -13.45
C ALA A 79 -15.48 -11.75 -14.75
N LYS A 80 -14.81 -11.72 -15.90
CA LYS A 80 -15.41 -11.74 -17.23
C LYS A 80 -15.66 -13.17 -17.76
N GLY A 81 -15.48 -14.19 -16.95
CA GLY A 81 -15.65 -15.59 -17.31
C GLY A 81 -14.42 -16.20 -18.02
N GLY A 82 -13.27 -15.54 -17.94
CA GLY A 82 -12.00 -16.07 -18.48
C GLY A 82 -11.49 -17.27 -17.67
N ILE A 83 -10.84 -18.19 -18.35
CA ILE A 83 -10.19 -19.36 -17.73
C ILE A 83 -8.79 -18.95 -17.30
N LEU A 84 -8.48 -19.17 -16.03
CA LEU A 84 -7.17 -18.88 -15.46
C LEU A 84 -6.20 -20.05 -15.68
N SER A 85 -4.99 -19.72 -16.04
CA SER A 85 -3.87 -20.67 -16.05
C SER A 85 -3.43 -21.06 -14.64
N MET A 86 -2.70 -22.16 -14.51
CA MET A 86 -2.14 -22.58 -13.22
C MET A 86 -1.19 -21.50 -12.64
N GLY A 87 -0.41 -20.82 -13.48
CA GLY A 87 0.44 -19.72 -13.06
C GLY A 87 -0.35 -18.56 -12.43
N GLU A 88 -1.43 -18.13 -13.09
CA GLU A 88 -2.32 -17.07 -12.59
C GLU A 88 -3.00 -17.47 -11.27
N LEU A 89 -3.40 -18.72 -11.11
CA LEU A 89 -3.95 -19.23 -9.85
C LEU A 89 -2.91 -19.19 -8.72
N LEU A 90 -1.65 -19.52 -9.03
CA LEU A 90 -0.55 -19.45 -8.05
C LEU A 90 -0.23 -18.01 -7.65
N GLU A 91 -0.31 -17.04 -8.57
CA GLU A 91 -0.15 -15.62 -8.28
C GLU A 91 -1.25 -15.11 -7.34
N ILE A 92 -2.52 -15.47 -7.58
CA ILE A 92 -3.63 -15.16 -6.68
C ILE A 92 -3.41 -15.79 -5.30
N ALA A 93 -3.03 -17.06 -5.26
CA ALA A 93 -2.77 -17.75 -4.01
C ALA A 93 -1.61 -17.11 -3.21
N ALA A 94 -0.57 -16.64 -3.89
CA ALA A 94 0.54 -15.91 -3.27
C ALA A 94 0.08 -14.56 -2.71
N ALA A 95 -0.75 -13.81 -3.45
CA ALA A 95 -1.32 -12.54 -2.99
C ALA A 95 -2.20 -12.75 -1.75
N LEU A 96 -3.07 -13.77 -1.74
CA LEU A 96 -3.91 -14.09 -0.59
C LEU A 96 -3.08 -14.47 0.65
N ARG A 97 -2.02 -15.23 0.48
CA ARG A 97 -1.08 -15.53 1.59
C ARG A 97 -0.42 -14.29 2.14
N ASN A 98 -0.01 -13.35 1.28
CA ASN A 98 0.56 -12.09 1.70
C ASN A 98 -0.43 -11.24 2.50
N PHE A 99 -1.69 -11.14 2.04
CA PHE A 99 -2.74 -10.42 2.75
C PHE A 99 -3.07 -11.06 4.10
N SER A 100 -3.15 -12.38 4.14
CA SER A 100 -3.37 -13.12 5.39
C SER A 100 -2.21 -12.92 6.38
N GLY A 101 -0.98 -12.98 5.91
CA GLY A 101 0.21 -12.71 6.71
C GLY A 101 0.25 -11.27 7.24
N LEU A 102 -0.17 -10.31 6.44
CA LEU A 102 -0.26 -8.90 6.86
C LEU A 102 -1.35 -8.70 7.91
N ALA A 103 -2.53 -9.29 7.70
CA ALA A 103 -3.62 -9.22 8.65
C ALA A 103 -3.23 -9.85 10.00
N GLN A 104 -2.53 -10.98 9.97
CA GLN A 104 -2.01 -11.62 11.17
C GLN A 104 -0.96 -10.76 11.87
N TRP A 105 -0.02 -10.17 11.14
CA TRP A 105 0.98 -9.26 11.68
C TRP A 105 0.34 -8.04 12.35
N TYR A 106 -0.68 -7.48 11.73
CA TYR A 106 -1.46 -6.36 12.27
C TYR A 106 -2.27 -6.79 13.51
N GLY A 107 -2.89 -7.95 13.50
CA GLY A 107 -3.69 -8.50 14.60
C GLY A 107 -2.88 -8.89 15.84
N LEU A 108 -1.55 -8.92 15.77
CA LEU A 108 -0.68 -9.10 16.93
C LEU A 108 -0.61 -7.84 17.83
N THR A 109 -1.21 -6.74 17.42
CA THR A 109 -1.31 -5.52 18.21
C THR A 109 -2.57 -5.51 19.05
N ASP A 110 -2.46 -5.13 20.33
CA ASP A 110 -3.60 -4.83 21.17
C ASP A 110 -4.50 -3.78 20.53
N HIS A 111 -5.79 -3.89 20.77
CA HIS A 111 -6.90 -3.19 20.11
C HIS A 111 -6.93 -1.65 20.22
N ASP A 112 -5.84 -1.01 20.62
CA ASP A 112 -5.80 0.44 20.90
C ASP A 112 -5.36 1.34 19.71
N MET A 113 -5.44 0.83 18.47
CA MET A 113 -5.10 1.67 17.30
C MET A 113 -6.37 2.08 16.52
N PRO A 114 -6.93 3.25 16.81
CA PRO A 114 -8.27 3.60 16.29
C PRO A 114 -8.30 4.05 14.81
N VAL A 115 -7.17 4.19 14.14
CA VAL A 115 -7.14 5.06 12.93
C VAL A 115 -7.07 4.30 11.60
N SER A 116 -6.55 3.09 11.57
CA SER A 116 -6.26 2.42 10.29
C SER A 116 -7.37 1.50 9.78
N TYR A 117 -8.28 1.07 10.64
CA TYR A 117 -9.25 0.01 10.33
C TYR A 117 -10.45 0.47 9.50
N THR A 118 -10.85 1.74 9.64
CA THR A 118 -12.07 2.25 9.00
C THR A 118 -11.95 2.54 7.51
N HIS A 119 -10.73 2.61 6.98
CA HIS A 119 -10.49 2.92 5.56
C HIS A 119 -10.05 1.72 4.71
N LEU A 120 -9.81 0.55 5.31
CA LEU A 120 -9.55 -0.70 4.60
C LEU A 120 -10.82 -1.52 4.31
N THR A 121 -11.97 -1.08 4.77
CA THR A 121 -13.23 -1.63 4.28
C THR A 121 -13.43 -1.14 2.85
N LEU A 122 -13.18 -2.04 1.91
CA LEU A 122 -13.62 -1.89 0.53
C LEU A 122 -15.10 -1.53 0.55
N PRO A 123 -15.53 -0.50 -0.21
CA PRO A 123 -16.95 -0.28 -0.39
C PRO A 123 -17.53 -1.52 -1.03
N THR A 124 -18.27 -2.29 -0.27
CA THR A 124 -19.13 -3.36 -0.78
C THR A 124 -20.34 -2.67 -1.39
N ASN A 125 -20.36 -2.55 -2.70
CA ASN A 125 -21.58 -2.45 -3.51
C ASN A 125 -21.83 -3.77 -4.16
#